data_2366aa779c7bb0b3d6d8354bf510f7a1
#
_entry.id   2366aa779c7bb0b3d6d8354bf510f7a1
#
_cell.length_a   1.000
_cell.length_b   1.000
_cell.length_c   1.000
_cell.angle_alpha   90.00
_cell.angle_beta   90.00
_cell.angle_gamma   90.00
#
_symmetry.space_group_name_H-M   'P 1'
#
loop_
_entity.id
_entity.type
_entity.pdbx_description
1 polymer ?
#
loop_
_entity_poly.entity_id
_entity_poly.type
_entity_poly.pdbx_seq_one_letter_code
_entity_poly.pdbx_strand_id
1 'polypeptide(L)'
;SSSGDIFVKDGLHVKGTLRLTAGSSGDISCQDISCKDLYATSNSSGDISGKSVSCGLLTAASNSSGDIYFGGSKCQQADLQCNSSGDLHIKGLECTHLIATATSSGDLRLQGKCEQAKYTASSSGDIDAGNMEARHVDANASSAGDISCHASESLNAHTSGGGSIAYSGNPVQVSASGKDIQKR
;
A
#
# COMPACT_ATOMS: atom_id res chain seq x y z
N SER A 1 1.22 -10.08 -25.57
CA SER A 1 2.27 -10.24 -24.56
C SER A 1 3.63 -9.97 -25.19
N SER A 2 4.20 -8.88 -24.90
CA SER A 2 5.49 -8.41 -25.41
C SER A 2 6.24 -7.78 -24.24
N SER A 3 7.54 -7.94 -24.18
CA SER A 3 8.44 -7.29 -23.21
C SER A 3 8.72 -5.82 -23.56
N GLY A 4 7.77 -5.13 -24.16
CA GLY A 4 7.92 -3.73 -24.52
C GLY A 4 7.56 -2.80 -23.38
N ASP A 5 8.43 -1.84 -23.06
CA ASP A 5 8.21 -0.87 -22.00
C ASP A 5 7.38 0.33 -22.49
N ILE A 6 6.61 0.91 -21.60
CA ILE A 6 5.86 2.15 -21.82
C ILE A 6 6.47 3.25 -20.95
N PHE A 7 6.94 4.30 -21.59
CA PHE A 7 7.48 5.46 -20.89
C PHE A 7 6.72 6.74 -21.23
N VAL A 8 6.03 7.31 -20.24
CA VAL A 8 5.25 8.55 -20.39
C VAL A 8 6.01 9.73 -19.76
N LYS A 9 6.62 10.57 -20.60
CA LYS A 9 7.49 11.68 -20.16
C LYS A 9 6.74 12.90 -19.66
N ASP A 10 5.61 13.23 -20.30
CA ASP A 10 4.92 14.50 -20.08
C ASP A 10 3.75 14.40 -19.07
N GLY A 11 3.65 13.26 -18.39
CA GLY A 11 2.56 12.98 -17.46
C GLY A 11 1.26 12.51 -18.14
N LEU A 12 0.38 11.94 -17.35
CA LEU A 12 -0.94 11.45 -17.76
C LEU A 12 -2.03 12.26 -17.07
N HIS A 13 -2.80 13.05 -17.84
CA HIS A 13 -3.90 13.85 -17.33
C HIS A 13 -5.22 13.37 -17.92
N VAL A 14 -5.99 12.61 -17.14
CA VAL A 14 -7.24 11.98 -17.57
C VAL A 14 -8.40 12.46 -16.68
N LYS A 15 -9.46 13.02 -17.25
CA LYS A 15 -10.63 13.45 -16.45
C LYS A 15 -11.42 12.30 -15.82
N GLY A 16 -11.27 11.08 -16.31
CA GLY A 16 -11.95 9.88 -15.87
C GLY A 16 -11.03 8.87 -15.19
N THR A 17 -11.36 7.61 -15.36
CA THR A 17 -10.61 6.48 -14.84
C THR A 17 -9.39 6.18 -15.73
N LEU A 18 -8.23 6.03 -15.12
CA LEU A 18 -7.00 5.55 -15.75
C LEU A 18 -6.70 4.14 -15.28
N ARG A 19 -6.34 3.26 -16.22
CA ARG A 19 -5.89 1.89 -15.92
C ARG A 19 -4.48 1.68 -16.46
N LEU A 20 -3.57 1.27 -15.61
CA LEU A 20 -2.20 0.86 -15.94
C LEU A 20 -2.08 -0.62 -15.61
N THR A 21 -1.74 -1.43 -16.61
CA THR A 21 -1.63 -2.87 -16.41
C THR A 21 -0.34 -3.40 -17.02
N ALA A 22 0.57 -3.87 -16.18
CA ALA A 22 1.75 -4.62 -16.58
C ALA A 22 1.39 -6.12 -16.59
N GLY A 23 1.09 -6.66 -17.76
CA GLY A 23 0.59 -8.04 -17.93
C GLY A 23 1.65 -9.06 -18.34
N SER A 24 2.89 -8.62 -18.55
CA SER A 24 4.04 -9.44 -18.95
C SER A 24 5.31 -8.88 -18.31
N SER A 25 6.45 -8.94 -18.99
CA SER A 25 7.74 -8.45 -18.44
C SER A 25 8.06 -7.01 -18.82
N GLY A 26 7.16 -6.31 -19.50
CA GLY A 26 7.37 -4.91 -19.88
C GLY A 26 6.91 -3.95 -18.79
N ASP A 27 7.69 -2.90 -18.55
CA ASP A 27 7.47 -1.93 -17.49
C ASP A 27 6.61 -0.75 -17.95
N ILE A 28 5.91 -0.14 -17.01
CA ILE A 28 5.18 1.12 -17.22
C ILE A 28 5.79 2.19 -16.31
N SER A 29 6.34 3.23 -16.90
CA SER A 29 6.91 4.36 -16.17
C SER A 29 6.24 5.67 -16.56
N CYS A 30 5.69 6.37 -15.58
CA CYS A 30 5.01 7.65 -15.75
C CYS A 30 5.65 8.72 -14.86
N GLN A 31 5.69 9.98 -15.32
CA GLN A 31 6.08 11.10 -14.46
C GLN A 31 4.92 11.46 -13.52
N ASP A 32 4.03 12.30 -13.96
CA ASP A 32 2.92 12.79 -13.17
C ASP A 32 1.60 12.18 -13.66
N ILE A 33 0.80 11.67 -12.74
CA ILE A 33 -0.50 11.07 -13.03
C ILE A 33 -1.57 11.90 -12.34
N SER A 34 -2.54 12.38 -13.12
CA SER A 34 -3.72 13.08 -12.61
C SER A 34 -4.96 12.49 -13.25
N CYS A 35 -5.87 11.96 -12.45
CA CYS A 35 -7.12 11.35 -12.93
C CYS A 35 -8.19 11.36 -11.83
N LYS A 36 -9.41 10.94 -12.17
CA LYS A 36 -10.45 10.74 -11.17
C LYS A 36 -10.15 9.48 -10.35
N ASP A 37 -9.96 8.36 -11.03
CA ASP A 37 -9.67 7.06 -10.40
C ASP A 37 -8.49 6.42 -11.10
N LEU A 38 -7.49 5.94 -10.34
CA LEU A 38 -6.33 5.21 -10.83
C LEU A 38 -6.41 3.75 -10.41
N TYR A 39 -6.29 2.85 -11.39
CA TYR A 39 -6.09 1.42 -11.18
C TYR A 39 -4.74 1.02 -11.77
N ALA A 40 -3.80 0.62 -10.93
CA ALA A 40 -2.48 0.15 -11.33
C ALA A 40 -2.35 -1.33 -10.94
N THR A 41 -2.11 -2.21 -11.90
CA THR A 41 -2.06 -3.66 -11.64
C THR A 41 -0.87 -4.28 -12.33
N SER A 42 0.02 -4.88 -11.56
CA SER A 42 1.06 -5.78 -12.06
C SER A 42 0.60 -7.24 -11.90
N ASN A 43 0.41 -7.94 -13.01
CA ASN A 43 -0.04 -9.33 -13.05
C ASN A 43 1.07 -10.32 -13.40
N SER A 44 2.28 -9.86 -13.63
CA SER A 44 3.42 -10.67 -14.02
C SER A 44 4.72 -10.10 -13.45
N SER A 45 5.79 -10.00 -14.23
CA SER A 45 7.10 -9.51 -13.76
C SER A 45 7.39 -8.06 -14.15
N GLY A 46 6.49 -7.41 -14.88
CA GLY A 46 6.65 -6.01 -15.27
C GLY A 46 6.27 -5.06 -14.15
N ASP A 47 7.03 -3.99 -13.98
CA ASP A 47 6.86 -3.02 -12.93
C ASP A 47 5.98 -1.84 -13.35
N ILE A 48 5.35 -1.19 -12.38
CA ILE A 48 4.63 0.07 -12.60
C ILE A 48 5.22 1.15 -11.71
N SER A 49 5.66 2.24 -12.30
CA SER A 49 6.20 3.37 -11.55
C SER A 49 5.57 4.70 -11.94
N GLY A 50 5.38 5.56 -10.95
CA GLY A 50 4.92 6.94 -11.11
C GLY A 50 5.62 7.88 -10.13
N LYS A 51 6.04 9.05 -10.60
CA LYS A 51 6.72 10.04 -9.77
C LYS A 51 5.75 10.74 -8.83
N SER A 52 4.58 11.14 -9.33
CA SER A 52 3.51 11.69 -8.51
C SER A 52 2.13 11.21 -8.98
N VAL A 53 1.20 11.08 -8.05
CA VAL A 53 -0.18 10.66 -8.31
C VAL A 53 -1.14 11.62 -7.64
N SER A 54 -2.14 12.10 -8.37
CA SER A 54 -3.26 12.89 -7.85
C SER A 54 -4.58 12.31 -8.37
N CYS A 55 -5.39 11.74 -7.49
CA CYS A 55 -6.67 11.12 -7.88
C CYS A 55 -7.68 11.14 -6.74
N GLY A 56 -8.92 10.74 -7.00
CA GLY A 56 -9.92 10.50 -5.96
C GLY A 56 -9.74 9.13 -5.32
N LEU A 57 -9.64 8.10 -6.16
CA LEU A 57 -9.41 6.71 -5.75
C LEU A 57 -8.09 6.21 -6.36
N LEU A 58 -7.22 5.67 -5.51
CA LEU A 58 -6.02 4.93 -5.91
C LEU A 58 -6.23 3.44 -5.57
N THR A 59 -6.24 2.59 -6.58
CA THR A 59 -6.18 1.13 -6.39
C THR A 59 -4.89 0.62 -7.02
N ALA A 60 -4.03 -0.01 -6.24
CA ALA A 60 -2.79 -0.59 -6.72
C ALA A 60 -2.66 -2.04 -6.25
N ALA A 61 -2.43 -2.96 -7.17
CA ALA A 61 -2.32 -4.38 -6.88
C ALA A 61 -1.11 -5.03 -7.58
N SER A 62 -0.19 -5.57 -6.79
CA SER A 62 0.82 -6.51 -7.27
C SER A 62 0.32 -7.94 -7.04
N ASN A 63 0.04 -8.64 -8.13
CA ASN A 63 -0.54 -9.99 -8.10
C ASN A 63 0.49 -11.09 -8.43
N SER A 64 1.71 -10.72 -8.73
CA SER A 64 2.78 -11.66 -9.10
C SER A 64 4.15 -11.15 -8.60
N SER A 65 5.17 -11.06 -9.45
CA SER A 65 6.54 -10.69 -9.04
C SER A 65 6.93 -9.27 -9.44
N GLY A 66 6.10 -8.55 -10.17
CA GLY A 66 6.37 -7.17 -10.56
C GLY A 66 5.98 -6.18 -9.45
N ASP A 67 6.76 -5.13 -9.31
CA ASP A 67 6.61 -4.14 -8.26
C ASP A 67 5.77 -2.94 -8.69
N ILE A 68 5.18 -2.25 -7.72
CA ILE A 68 4.52 -0.98 -7.95
C ILE A 68 5.17 0.09 -7.06
N TYR A 69 5.66 1.14 -7.68
CA TYR A 69 6.27 2.26 -6.99
C TYR A 69 5.56 3.57 -7.35
N PHE A 70 5.04 4.27 -6.34
CA PHE A 70 4.57 5.64 -6.48
C PHE A 70 5.32 6.57 -5.52
N GLY A 71 5.75 7.72 -6.05
CA GLY A 71 6.32 8.82 -5.29
C GLY A 71 5.23 9.56 -4.49
N GLY A 72 5.19 10.88 -4.54
CA GLY A 72 4.14 11.67 -3.87
C GLY A 72 2.75 11.29 -4.38
N SER A 73 1.86 10.78 -3.50
CA SER A 73 0.52 10.35 -3.88
C SER A 73 -0.53 11.06 -3.04
N LYS A 74 -1.51 11.69 -3.71
CA LYS A 74 -2.62 12.39 -3.05
C LYS A 74 -3.95 11.88 -3.56
N CYS A 75 -4.78 11.35 -2.65
CA CYS A 75 -6.10 10.80 -2.98
C CYS A 75 -7.07 10.92 -1.79
N GLN A 76 -8.35 10.64 -2.02
CA GLN A 76 -9.30 10.49 -0.91
C GLN A 76 -9.22 9.09 -0.32
N GLN A 77 -9.12 8.08 -1.18
CA GLN A 77 -9.08 6.67 -0.79
C GLN A 77 -7.94 5.96 -1.51
N ALA A 78 -7.21 5.14 -0.77
CA ALA A 78 -6.20 4.23 -1.29
C ALA A 78 -6.55 2.78 -0.92
N ASP A 79 -6.55 1.87 -1.89
CA ASP A 79 -6.69 0.42 -1.73
C ASP A 79 -5.46 -0.25 -2.35
N LEU A 80 -4.62 -0.82 -1.51
CA LEU A 80 -3.28 -1.29 -1.85
C LEU A 80 -3.15 -2.77 -1.51
N GLN A 81 -2.75 -3.58 -2.49
CA GLN A 81 -2.72 -5.03 -2.34
C GLN A 81 -1.42 -5.64 -2.89
N CYS A 82 -0.75 -6.44 -2.06
CA CYS A 82 0.32 -7.35 -2.46
C CYS A 82 -0.15 -8.80 -2.24
N ASN A 83 -0.41 -9.51 -3.32
CA ASN A 83 -1.02 -10.83 -3.25
C ASN A 83 -0.04 -11.99 -3.54
N SER A 84 1.21 -11.69 -3.86
CA SER A 84 2.22 -12.69 -4.19
C SER A 84 3.63 -12.23 -3.75
N SER A 85 4.63 -12.18 -4.62
CA SER A 85 6.03 -11.89 -4.26
C SER A 85 6.51 -10.51 -4.68
N GLY A 86 5.70 -9.74 -5.42
CA GLY A 86 6.02 -8.37 -5.80
C GLY A 86 5.67 -7.38 -4.70
N ASP A 87 6.46 -6.34 -4.59
CA ASP A 87 6.33 -5.32 -3.56
C ASP A 87 5.50 -4.12 -4.03
N LEU A 88 4.91 -3.41 -3.08
CA LEU A 88 4.26 -2.14 -3.33
C LEU A 88 4.82 -1.06 -2.41
N HIS A 89 5.37 -0.02 -3.00
CA HIS A 89 6.01 1.07 -2.26
C HIS A 89 5.40 2.42 -2.62
N ILE A 90 4.81 3.11 -1.65
CA ILE A 90 4.29 4.48 -1.83
C ILE A 90 4.97 5.42 -0.84
N LYS A 91 5.63 6.44 -1.37
CA LYS A 91 6.22 7.53 -0.59
C LYS A 91 5.29 8.74 -0.60
N GLY A 92 5.14 9.41 0.55
CA GLY A 92 4.39 10.66 0.65
C GLY A 92 2.90 10.50 0.29
N LEU A 93 2.27 9.42 0.73
CA LEU A 93 0.83 9.21 0.58
C LEU A 93 0.05 10.16 1.48
N GLU A 94 -0.83 10.97 0.90
CA GLU A 94 -1.81 11.76 1.61
C GLU A 94 -3.21 11.28 1.25
N CYS A 95 -3.95 10.71 2.19
CA CYS A 95 -5.32 10.24 1.95
C CYS A 95 -6.21 10.35 3.20
N THR A 96 -7.52 10.18 3.01
CA THR A 96 -8.47 10.09 4.13
C THR A 96 -8.60 8.64 4.59
N HIS A 97 -8.75 7.72 3.65
CA HIS A 97 -8.95 6.30 3.95
C HIS A 97 -7.89 5.46 3.24
N LEU A 98 -7.23 4.60 4.01
CA LEU A 98 -6.22 3.67 3.52
C LEU A 98 -6.62 2.24 3.88
N ILE A 99 -6.66 1.36 2.89
CA ILE A 99 -6.73 -0.08 3.05
C ILE A 99 -5.46 -0.67 2.45
N ALA A 100 -4.71 -1.42 3.23
CA ALA A 100 -3.49 -2.07 2.76
C ALA A 100 -3.48 -3.54 3.19
N THR A 101 -3.32 -4.42 2.21
CA THR A 101 -3.37 -5.87 2.39
C THR A 101 -2.13 -6.51 1.79
N ALA A 102 -1.37 -7.23 2.62
CA ALA A 102 -0.24 -8.06 2.20
C ALA A 102 -0.56 -9.53 2.47
N THR A 103 -0.46 -10.35 1.42
CA THR A 103 -0.64 -11.79 1.52
C THR A 103 0.51 -12.50 0.81
N SER A 104 0.77 -13.73 1.19
CA SER A 104 1.89 -14.51 0.65
C SER A 104 3.26 -13.97 1.06
N SER A 105 4.07 -13.41 0.17
CA SER A 105 5.45 -12.97 0.47
C SER A 105 5.78 -11.56 -0.02
N GLY A 106 4.80 -10.84 -0.53
CA GLY A 106 4.98 -9.47 -1.01
C GLY A 106 4.78 -8.45 0.10
N ASP A 107 5.61 -7.42 0.10
CA ASP A 107 5.63 -6.39 1.13
C ASP A 107 4.97 -5.09 0.69
N LEU A 108 4.33 -4.43 1.63
CA LEU A 108 3.84 -3.07 1.49
C LEU A 108 4.70 -2.10 2.30
N ARG A 109 5.31 -1.10 1.65
CA ARG A 109 6.05 -0.02 2.32
C ARG A 109 5.37 1.31 2.10
N LEU A 110 4.87 1.92 3.18
CA LEU A 110 4.01 3.10 3.13
C LEU A 110 4.59 4.23 3.99
N GLN A 111 4.60 5.43 3.40
CA GLN A 111 5.04 6.64 4.10
C GLN A 111 4.09 7.79 3.77
N GLY A 112 3.76 8.61 4.76
CA GLY A 112 2.88 9.76 4.58
C GLY A 112 1.92 9.96 5.73
N LYS A 113 0.66 10.30 5.42
CA LYS A 113 -0.37 10.54 6.44
C LYS A 113 -1.78 10.21 5.96
N CYS A 114 -2.62 9.75 6.87
CA CYS A 114 -4.04 9.51 6.62
C CYS A 114 -4.89 9.69 7.88
N GLU A 115 -6.20 9.79 7.71
CA GLU A 115 -7.14 9.82 8.84
C GLU A 115 -7.37 8.41 9.38
N GLN A 116 -7.70 7.47 8.49
CA GLN A 116 -8.06 6.11 8.86
C GLN A 116 -7.23 5.11 8.03
N ALA A 117 -6.59 4.17 8.71
CA ALA A 117 -5.84 3.11 8.07
C ALA A 117 -6.32 1.74 8.54
N LYS A 118 -6.53 0.84 7.59
CA LYS A 118 -6.75 -0.58 7.84
C LYS A 118 -5.63 -1.39 7.22
N TYR A 119 -4.91 -2.13 8.05
CA TYR A 119 -3.80 -3.00 7.67
C TYR A 119 -4.18 -4.47 7.87
N THR A 120 -3.89 -5.30 6.89
CA THR A 120 -4.07 -6.75 6.97
C THR A 120 -2.84 -7.45 6.41
N ALA A 121 -2.09 -8.13 7.26
CA ALA A 121 -0.93 -8.93 6.88
C ALA A 121 -1.19 -10.41 7.16
N SER A 122 -0.89 -11.29 6.22
CA SER A 122 -1.10 -12.72 6.38
C SER A 122 -0.10 -13.56 5.61
N SER A 123 0.02 -14.81 6.00
CA SER A 123 1.04 -15.74 5.49
C SER A 123 2.46 -15.26 5.83
N SER A 124 3.20 -14.68 4.91
CA SER A 124 4.53 -14.09 5.15
C SER A 124 4.66 -12.70 4.52
N GLY A 125 3.54 -12.08 4.17
CA GLY A 125 3.53 -10.73 3.62
C GLY A 125 3.52 -9.69 4.73
N ASP A 126 4.39 -8.69 4.65
CA ASP A 126 4.58 -7.69 5.69
C ASP A 126 4.07 -6.30 5.28
N ILE A 127 3.67 -5.51 6.26
CA ILE A 127 3.30 -4.12 6.07
C ILE A 127 4.19 -3.21 6.92
N ASP A 128 5.08 -2.48 6.26
CA ASP A 128 5.85 -1.41 6.89
C ASP A 128 5.17 -0.05 6.66
N ALA A 129 4.33 0.33 7.62
CA ALA A 129 3.65 1.61 7.72
C ALA A 129 4.08 2.42 8.96
N GLY A 130 5.27 2.15 9.51
CA GLY A 130 5.79 2.87 10.66
C GLY A 130 6.01 4.36 10.41
N ASN A 131 6.21 4.76 9.17
CA ASN A 131 6.31 6.16 8.72
C ASN A 131 5.02 6.69 8.06
N MET A 132 3.90 5.99 8.25
CA MET A 132 2.57 6.42 7.82
C MET A 132 1.79 6.94 9.02
N GLU A 133 1.76 8.25 9.21
CA GLU A 133 1.06 8.90 10.31
C GLU A 133 -0.46 8.74 10.13
N ALA A 134 -1.08 7.83 10.87
CA ALA A 134 -2.51 7.61 10.85
C ALA A 134 -3.15 8.04 12.19
N ARG A 135 -4.35 8.65 12.13
CA ARG A 135 -5.08 8.97 13.36
C ARG A 135 -5.72 7.73 13.96
N HIS A 136 -6.42 6.96 13.14
CA HIS A 136 -7.10 5.74 13.55
C HIS A 136 -6.55 4.55 12.77
N VAL A 137 -6.11 3.53 13.47
CA VAL A 137 -5.53 2.31 12.90
C VAL A 137 -6.30 1.08 13.32
N ASP A 138 -6.67 0.24 12.34
CA ASP A 138 -7.14 -1.14 12.51
C ASP A 138 -6.12 -2.08 11.87
N ALA A 139 -5.39 -2.84 12.67
CA ALA A 139 -4.28 -3.69 12.23
C ALA A 139 -4.55 -5.16 12.57
N ASN A 140 -4.52 -6.02 11.57
CA ASN A 140 -4.69 -7.46 11.69
C ASN A 140 -3.50 -8.21 11.11
N ALA A 141 -2.73 -8.89 11.94
CA ALA A 141 -1.60 -9.72 11.55
C ALA A 141 -1.89 -11.18 11.84
N SER A 142 -1.71 -12.06 10.87
CA SER A 142 -2.01 -13.48 11.01
C SER A 142 -0.97 -14.38 10.35
N SER A 143 -0.94 -15.64 10.77
CA SER A 143 0.07 -16.62 10.32
C SER A 143 1.50 -16.15 10.66
N ALA A 144 2.29 -15.71 9.71
CA ALA A 144 3.63 -15.14 9.92
C ALA A 144 3.78 -13.73 9.33
N GLY A 145 2.67 -13.05 9.02
CA GLY A 145 2.70 -11.69 8.49
C GLY A 145 2.87 -10.66 9.62
N ASP A 146 3.75 -9.69 9.42
CA ASP A 146 4.07 -8.67 10.40
C ASP A 146 3.57 -7.28 9.96
N ILE A 147 3.17 -6.45 10.93
CA ILE A 147 2.76 -5.06 10.68
C ILE A 147 3.58 -4.13 11.57
N SER A 148 4.22 -3.13 10.96
CA SER A 148 4.65 -1.95 11.69
C SER A 148 3.75 -0.76 11.34
N CYS A 149 3.24 -0.02 12.33
CA CYS A 149 2.32 1.10 12.10
C CYS A 149 2.52 2.25 13.08
N HIS A 150 1.97 3.42 12.72
CA HIS A 150 1.92 4.59 13.61
C HIS A 150 0.47 5.02 13.80
N ALA A 151 0.03 5.13 15.06
CA ALA A 151 -1.31 5.59 15.42
C ALA A 151 -1.23 6.78 16.39
N SER A 152 -2.01 7.84 16.15
CA SER A 152 -2.01 9.01 17.02
C SER A 152 -3.24 9.15 17.92
N GLU A 153 -4.40 8.61 17.54
CA GLU A 153 -5.64 8.72 18.32
C GLU A 153 -6.18 7.38 18.79
N SER A 154 -6.33 6.39 17.88
CA SER A 154 -6.79 5.06 18.26
C SER A 154 -6.08 3.95 17.50
N LEU A 155 -5.86 2.84 18.19
CA LEU A 155 -5.33 1.61 17.65
C LEU A 155 -6.24 0.44 18.06
N ASN A 156 -6.73 -0.31 17.07
CA ASN A 156 -7.28 -1.63 17.24
C ASN A 156 -6.32 -2.63 16.59
N ALA A 157 -5.68 -3.48 17.39
CA ALA A 157 -4.67 -4.41 16.93
C ALA A 157 -5.05 -5.85 17.26
N HIS A 158 -5.01 -6.72 16.27
CA HIS A 158 -5.30 -8.14 16.45
C HIS A 158 -4.18 -8.99 15.81
N THR A 159 -3.65 -9.95 16.59
CA THR A 159 -2.70 -10.93 16.08
C THR A 159 -3.20 -12.36 16.28
N SER A 160 -2.90 -13.22 15.33
CA SER A 160 -3.19 -14.65 15.39
C SER A 160 -2.08 -15.48 14.71
N GLY A 161 -1.94 -16.73 15.09
CA GLY A 161 -0.83 -17.55 14.59
C GLY A 161 0.53 -17.04 15.09
N GLY A 162 1.47 -16.80 14.20
CA GLY A 162 2.81 -16.25 14.48
C GLY A 162 3.00 -14.80 14.04
N GLY A 163 1.92 -14.11 13.64
CA GLY A 163 2.01 -12.71 13.21
C GLY A 163 2.25 -11.74 14.36
N SER A 164 2.93 -10.64 14.08
CA SER A 164 3.25 -9.60 15.06
C SER A 164 2.80 -8.20 14.62
N ILE A 165 2.56 -7.32 15.61
CA ILE A 165 2.26 -5.90 15.35
C ILE A 165 3.17 -5.05 16.24
N ALA A 166 3.97 -4.20 15.60
CA ALA A 166 4.76 -3.19 16.26
C ALA A 166 4.17 -1.80 15.96
N TYR A 167 3.79 -1.05 16.98
CA TYR A 167 3.21 0.27 16.77
C TYR A 167 3.99 1.38 17.47
N SER A 168 3.93 2.57 16.89
CA SER A 168 4.46 3.82 17.44
C SER A 168 3.36 4.87 17.57
N GLY A 169 3.71 6.02 18.14
CA GLY A 169 2.73 7.08 18.47
C GLY A 169 2.18 6.96 19.89
N ASN A 170 1.21 7.81 20.20
CA ASN A 170 0.59 7.86 21.52
C ASN A 170 -0.95 7.85 21.41
N PRO A 171 -1.55 6.77 20.86
CA PRO A 171 -3.00 6.70 20.76
C PRO A 171 -3.67 6.74 22.13
N VAL A 172 -4.75 7.50 22.23
CA VAL A 172 -5.53 7.66 23.47
C VAL A 172 -6.33 6.40 23.76
N GLN A 173 -6.74 5.69 22.72
CA GLN A 173 -7.49 4.44 22.80
C GLN A 173 -6.69 3.30 22.17
N VAL A 174 -6.43 2.25 22.93
CA VAL A 174 -5.76 1.04 22.43
C VAL A 174 -6.61 -0.18 22.81
N SER A 175 -7.03 -0.93 21.79
CA SER A 175 -7.61 -2.25 21.92
C SER A 175 -6.66 -3.25 21.29
N ALA A 176 -6.11 -4.17 22.07
CA ALA A 176 -5.15 -5.15 21.60
C ALA A 176 -5.61 -6.56 21.98
N SER A 177 -5.56 -7.48 21.04
CA SER A 177 -5.93 -8.89 21.26
C SER A 177 -4.98 -9.82 20.48
N GLY A 178 -4.62 -10.91 21.09
CA GLY A 178 -3.62 -11.85 20.57
C GLY A 178 -2.29 -11.75 21.32
N LYS A 179 -1.22 -12.24 20.70
CA LYS A 179 0.16 -12.20 21.22
C LYS A 179 1.01 -11.29 20.33
N ASP A 180 2.21 -10.94 20.79
CA ASP A 180 3.22 -10.23 19.98
C ASP A 180 2.73 -8.87 19.41
N ILE A 181 2.05 -8.08 20.27
CA ILE A 181 1.72 -6.68 20.01
C ILE A 181 2.59 -5.81 20.92
N GLN A 182 3.44 -4.97 20.32
CA GLN A 182 4.44 -4.20 21.04
C GLN A 182 4.43 -2.72 20.65
N LYS A 183 4.58 -1.83 21.63
CA LYS A 183 4.86 -0.41 21.40
C LYS A 183 6.37 -0.21 21.26
N ARG A 184 6.78 0.51 20.21
CA ARG A 184 8.17 0.96 19.98
C ARG A 184 8.37 2.39 20.42
#